data_3a9d187eb2c9ec3dbf111240bf143233
#
_entry.id   3a9d187eb2c9ec3dbf111240bf143233
#
_cell.length_a   1.000
_cell.length_b   1.000
_cell.length_c   1.000
_cell.angle_alpha   90.00
_cell.angle_beta   90.00
_cell.angle_gamma   90.00
#
_symmetry.space_group_name_H-M   'P 1'
#
loop_
_entity.id
_entity.type
_entity.pdbx_description
1 polymer ?
#
loop_
_entity_poly.entity_id
_entity_poly.type
_entity_poly.pdbx_seq_one_letter_code
_entity_poly.pdbx_strand_id
1 'polypeptide(L)'
;MPADDPYIETRDAWVEFPIFDAKTRSLKKTFLGAAGGAIGRNTENVVVIEALRDITLSLKMGDRVGLVGHNGAGKSTLLRLLSGIYEPTRGSATVRGRVAPVFDLGVGMDPEISGFENIIIRGLFLGQTRKQMMAKVDEIADFTELGEYLSMPLRTYSTGMRVRLAMGVVTSIDPEILLLDEGIGAVDADFLKKAQTRLQKLVERSGILVFASHSNEFLARLCKTAMWIDHGTIKMSGGIEDVVRAYEGEDAARHVREVLDEHKSDWSDGLATP
;
A
#
# COMPACT_ATOMS: atom_id res chain seq x y z
N MET A 1 21.79 -14.67 -1.62
CA MET A 1 20.69 -14.39 -0.70
C MET A 1 20.32 -15.68 -0.01
N PRO A 2 20.08 -15.70 1.30
CA PRO A 2 19.49 -16.87 1.96
C PRO A 2 18.19 -17.21 1.22
N ALA A 3 17.89 -18.50 1.07
CA ALA A 3 16.78 -18.97 0.24
C ALA A 3 15.39 -18.54 0.71
N ASP A 4 15.28 -17.85 1.87
CA ASP A 4 14.03 -17.54 2.55
C ASP A 4 13.73 -16.03 2.72
N ASP A 5 14.63 -15.11 2.31
CA ASP A 5 14.38 -13.68 2.47
C ASP A 5 13.25 -13.18 1.55
N PRO A 6 12.38 -12.26 2.05
CA PRO A 6 11.34 -11.67 1.23
C PRO A 6 11.94 -10.77 0.15
N TYR A 7 11.34 -10.80 -1.03
CA TYR A 7 11.70 -9.93 -2.14
C TYR A 7 10.51 -9.65 -3.07
N ILE A 8 10.63 -8.55 -3.81
CA ILE A 8 9.73 -8.19 -4.91
C ILE A 8 10.57 -7.96 -6.16
N GLU A 9 10.24 -8.60 -7.27
CA GLU A 9 10.87 -8.39 -8.56
C GLU A 9 9.81 -8.27 -9.63
N THR A 10 9.88 -7.19 -10.42
CA THR A 10 9.09 -7.06 -11.64
C THR A 10 10.02 -6.83 -12.82
N ARG A 11 9.68 -7.41 -13.99
CA ARG A 11 10.42 -7.26 -15.23
C ARG A 11 9.45 -6.93 -16.35
N ASP A 12 9.61 -5.75 -16.93
CA ASP A 12 8.80 -5.23 -18.03
C ASP A 12 7.29 -5.45 -17.78
N ALA A 13 6.84 -5.24 -16.52
CA ALA A 13 5.49 -5.56 -16.12
C ALA A 13 4.51 -4.47 -16.57
N TRP A 14 3.40 -4.89 -17.18
CA TRP A 14 2.30 -4.05 -17.62
C TRP A 14 1.02 -4.44 -16.90
N VAL A 15 0.14 -3.45 -16.68
CA VAL A 15 -1.24 -3.67 -16.24
C VAL A 15 -2.17 -2.89 -17.15
N GLU A 16 -3.01 -3.62 -17.87
CA GLU A 16 -3.95 -3.07 -18.84
C GLU A 16 -5.38 -3.45 -18.45
N PHE A 17 -6.30 -2.49 -18.53
CA PHE A 17 -7.72 -2.69 -18.29
C PHE A 17 -8.50 -2.58 -19.61
N PRO A 18 -9.12 -3.67 -20.11
CA PRO A 18 -9.90 -3.62 -21.34
C PRO A 18 -11.20 -2.82 -21.16
N ILE A 19 -11.53 -2.01 -22.16
CA ILE A 19 -12.81 -1.27 -22.22
C ILE A 19 -13.74 -2.03 -23.17
N PHE A 20 -14.71 -2.75 -22.60
CA PHE A 20 -15.64 -3.57 -23.38
C PHE A 20 -16.81 -2.80 -23.97
N ASP A 21 -17.10 -1.57 -23.54
CA ASP A 21 -18.26 -0.81 -23.99
C ASP A 21 -17.83 0.39 -24.85
N ALA A 22 -17.62 0.08 -26.11
CA ALA A 22 -17.07 1.03 -27.09
C ALA A 22 -18.10 1.65 -28.01
N LYS A 23 -19.17 2.22 -27.50
CA LYS A 23 -19.86 3.36 -28.20
C LYS A 23 -19.03 4.64 -27.94
N THR A 24 -17.87 4.63 -28.27
CA THR A 24 -16.55 5.02 -27.79
C THR A 24 -16.05 6.36 -28.31
N ARG A 25 -16.82 7.16 -28.96
CA ARG A 25 -16.37 8.53 -29.28
C ARG A 25 -16.56 9.53 -28.14
N SER A 26 -17.52 9.29 -27.24
CA SER A 26 -17.80 10.17 -26.08
C SER A 26 -16.91 9.89 -24.86
N LEU A 27 -16.61 8.61 -24.59
CA LEU A 27 -15.78 8.20 -23.45
C LEU A 27 -14.31 8.65 -23.57
N LYS A 28 -13.76 8.74 -24.79
CA LYS A 28 -12.39 9.20 -25.04
C LYS A 28 -12.10 10.58 -24.43
N LYS A 29 -13.07 11.49 -24.41
CA LYS A 29 -12.91 12.84 -23.83
C LYS A 29 -13.07 12.87 -22.31
N THR A 30 -13.91 12.01 -21.74
CA THR A 30 -14.23 12.02 -20.29
C THR A 30 -13.16 11.28 -19.49
N PHE A 31 -12.62 10.18 -20.04
CA PHE A 31 -11.57 9.40 -19.35
C PHE A 31 -10.15 9.98 -19.48
N LEU A 32 -9.86 10.73 -20.54
CA LEU A 32 -8.56 11.42 -20.70
C LEU A 32 -8.30 12.50 -19.64
N GLY A 33 -9.35 12.97 -18.95
CA GLY A 33 -9.22 13.97 -17.89
C GLY A 33 -9.20 13.41 -16.45
N ALA A 34 -9.65 12.17 -16.25
CA ALA A 34 -9.88 11.62 -14.91
C ALA A 34 -8.99 10.39 -14.55
N ALA A 35 -8.55 9.62 -15.55
CA ALA A 35 -7.68 8.47 -15.34
C ALA A 35 -6.31 8.76 -15.95
N GLY A 36 -5.27 8.87 -15.14
CA GLY A 36 -3.90 9.20 -15.56
C GLY A 36 -3.19 8.14 -16.42
N GLY A 37 -3.89 7.10 -16.89
CA GLY A 37 -3.35 6.05 -17.76
C GLY A 37 -3.36 6.44 -19.25
N ALA A 38 -2.44 5.89 -20.03
CA ALA A 38 -2.47 6.01 -21.49
C ALA A 38 -3.55 5.10 -22.09
N ILE A 39 -4.17 5.52 -23.19
CA ILE A 39 -5.12 4.70 -23.93
C ILE A 39 -4.38 4.02 -25.08
N GLY A 40 -4.34 2.70 -25.05
CA GLY A 40 -3.72 1.85 -26.07
C GLY A 40 -4.70 0.89 -26.73
N ARG A 41 -4.18 -0.03 -27.52
CA ARG A 41 -4.89 -1.20 -28.03
C ARG A 41 -4.03 -2.43 -27.76
N ASN A 42 -4.65 -3.47 -27.23
CA ASN A 42 -3.97 -4.73 -27.04
C ASN A 42 -3.80 -5.51 -28.37
N THR A 43 -3.16 -6.67 -28.31
CA THR A 43 -2.92 -7.56 -29.48
C THR A 43 -4.21 -8.00 -30.19
N GLU A 44 -5.36 -7.97 -29.51
CA GLU A 44 -6.68 -8.30 -30.05
C GLU A 44 -7.44 -7.07 -30.58
N ASN A 45 -6.78 -5.91 -30.70
CA ASN A 45 -7.35 -4.65 -31.16
C ASN A 45 -8.45 -4.07 -30.24
N VAL A 46 -8.54 -4.55 -29.00
CA VAL A 46 -9.42 -4.00 -27.96
C VAL A 46 -8.80 -2.72 -27.38
N VAL A 47 -9.63 -1.70 -27.16
CA VAL A 47 -9.18 -0.48 -26.49
C VAL A 47 -8.90 -0.79 -25.03
N VAL A 48 -7.71 -0.44 -24.54
CA VAL A 48 -7.27 -0.68 -23.16
C VAL A 48 -6.81 0.62 -22.50
N ILE A 49 -6.96 0.70 -21.20
CA ILE A 49 -6.30 1.69 -20.36
C ILE A 49 -5.01 1.04 -19.87
N GLU A 50 -3.87 1.55 -20.32
CA GLU A 50 -2.54 1.15 -19.85
C GLU A 50 -2.27 1.86 -18.52
N ALA A 51 -2.60 1.20 -17.41
CA ALA A 51 -2.46 1.75 -16.08
C ALA A 51 -1.03 1.66 -15.55
N LEU A 52 -0.29 0.62 -15.94
CA LEU A 52 1.15 0.49 -15.72
C LEU A 52 1.82 0.03 -17.01
N ARG A 53 3.02 0.56 -17.26
CA ARG A 53 3.80 0.28 -18.47
C ARG A 53 5.28 0.10 -18.11
N ASP A 54 5.83 -1.03 -18.53
CA ASP A 54 7.27 -1.29 -18.45
C ASP A 54 7.83 -1.10 -17.04
N ILE A 55 7.14 -1.65 -16.05
CA ILE A 55 7.56 -1.55 -14.66
C ILE A 55 8.61 -2.61 -14.36
N THR A 56 9.85 -2.15 -14.21
CA THR A 56 10.98 -2.99 -13.80
C THR A 56 11.54 -2.44 -12.48
N LEU A 57 11.45 -3.25 -11.42
CA LEU A 57 11.99 -2.93 -10.09
C LEU A 57 12.40 -4.19 -9.35
N SER A 58 13.31 -4.04 -8.40
CA SER A 58 13.74 -5.10 -7.48
C SER A 58 13.86 -4.53 -6.07
N LEU A 59 13.12 -5.11 -5.13
CA LEU A 59 13.12 -4.74 -3.72
C LEU A 59 13.50 -5.96 -2.88
N LYS A 60 14.30 -5.72 -1.85
CA LYS A 60 14.81 -6.76 -0.93
C LYS A 60 14.60 -6.36 0.52
N MET A 61 14.82 -7.28 1.42
CA MET A 61 14.81 -7.06 2.87
C MET A 61 15.57 -5.78 3.24
N GLY A 62 14.93 -4.91 4.00
CA GLY A 62 15.43 -3.61 4.45
C GLY A 62 15.08 -2.44 3.54
N ASP A 63 14.54 -2.67 2.34
CA ASP A 63 14.14 -1.59 1.43
C ASP A 63 12.86 -0.90 1.92
N ARG A 64 12.91 0.44 1.94
CA ARG A 64 11.81 1.33 2.32
C ARG A 64 11.64 2.39 1.24
N VAL A 65 10.61 2.24 0.43
CA VAL A 65 10.42 2.99 -0.81
C VAL A 65 9.15 3.81 -0.76
N GLY A 66 9.28 5.12 -0.94
CA GLY A 66 8.16 6.04 -1.14
C GLY A 66 7.72 6.08 -2.59
N LEU A 67 6.42 6.15 -2.86
CA LEU A 67 5.87 6.39 -4.19
C LEU A 67 5.32 7.81 -4.26
N VAL A 68 5.91 8.64 -5.14
CA VAL A 68 5.45 10.00 -5.43
C VAL A 68 4.86 10.07 -6.85
N GLY A 69 3.99 11.04 -7.09
CA GLY A 69 3.35 11.28 -8.38
C GLY A 69 1.92 11.78 -8.22
N HIS A 70 1.39 12.39 -9.27
CA HIS A 70 0.04 12.98 -9.27
C HIS A 70 -1.07 11.93 -9.07
N ASN A 71 -2.31 12.38 -8.80
CA ASN A 71 -3.47 11.49 -8.74
C ASN A 71 -3.70 10.84 -10.11
N GLY A 72 -3.89 9.51 -10.11
CA GLY A 72 -4.00 8.74 -11.35
C GLY A 72 -2.65 8.39 -12.01
N ALA A 73 -1.50 8.72 -11.43
CA ALA A 73 -0.18 8.35 -11.96
C ALA A 73 0.06 6.83 -12.05
N GLY A 74 -0.71 6.01 -11.29
CA GLY A 74 -0.55 4.56 -11.24
C GLY A 74 -0.07 4.01 -9.89
N LYS A 75 0.14 4.86 -8.86
CA LYS A 75 0.65 4.43 -7.54
C LYS A 75 -0.16 3.29 -6.91
N SER A 76 -1.48 3.46 -6.78
CA SER A 76 -2.35 2.41 -6.20
C SER A 76 -2.45 1.16 -7.09
N THR A 77 -2.32 1.32 -8.42
CA THR A 77 -2.25 0.17 -9.33
C THR A 77 -0.94 -0.60 -9.14
N LEU A 78 0.18 0.10 -8.94
CA LEU A 78 1.46 -0.51 -8.61
C LEU A 78 1.38 -1.28 -7.29
N LEU A 79 0.82 -0.68 -6.23
CA LEU A 79 0.64 -1.39 -4.95
C LEU A 79 -0.20 -2.66 -5.11
N ARG A 80 -1.27 -2.64 -5.94
CA ARG A 80 -2.08 -3.84 -6.23
C ARG A 80 -1.32 -4.89 -7.04
N LEU A 81 -0.47 -4.49 -7.97
CA LEU A 81 0.43 -5.41 -8.68
C LEU A 81 1.41 -6.08 -7.69
N LEU A 82 2.06 -5.28 -6.83
CA LEU A 82 3.03 -5.78 -5.85
C LEU A 82 2.37 -6.62 -4.74
N SER A 83 1.07 -6.47 -4.50
CA SER A 83 0.32 -7.32 -3.57
C SER A 83 -0.20 -8.62 -4.18
N GLY A 84 -0.06 -8.82 -5.49
CA GLY A 84 -0.61 -9.97 -6.20
C GLY A 84 -2.13 -9.89 -6.44
N ILE A 85 -2.78 -8.73 -6.16
CA ILE A 85 -4.19 -8.50 -6.51
C ILE A 85 -4.36 -8.41 -8.03
N TYR A 86 -3.40 -7.76 -8.70
CA TYR A 86 -3.33 -7.73 -10.15
C TYR A 86 -2.19 -8.60 -10.64
N GLU A 87 -2.47 -9.44 -11.65
CA GLU A 87 -1.44 -10.10 -12.43
C GLU A 87 -0.98 -9.16 -13.56
N PRO A 88 0.31 -9.15 -13.93
CA PRO A 88 0.76 -8.37 -15.05
C PRO A 88 0.18 -8.92 -16.35
N THR A 89 -0.32 -8.04 -17.23
CA THR A 89 -0.85 -8.43 -18.55
C THR A 89 0.28 -8.75 -19.53
N ARG A 90 1.47 -8.21 -19.31
CA ARG A 90 2.73 -8.50 -20.00
C ARG A 90 3.89 -8.39 -19.00
N GLY A 91 5.01 -9.05 -19.32
CA GLY A 91 6.16 -9.13 -18.42
C GLY A 91 5.93 -10.09 -17.27
N SER A 92 6.55 -9.83 -16.13
CA SER A 92 6.43 -10.69 -14.95
C SER A 92 6.50 -9.89 -13.66
N ALA A 93 5.82 -10.40 -12.61
CA ALA A 93 5.94 -9.93 -11.25
C ALA A 93 6.09 -11.15 -10.32
N THR A 94 7.11 -11.14 -9.50
CA THR A 94 7.37 -12.18 -8.51
C THR A 94 7.46 -11.53 -7.14
N VAL A 95 6.62 -11.99 -6.22
CA VAL A 95 6.59 -11.52 -4.84
C VAL A 95 6.74 -12.72 -3.92
N ARG A 96 7.75 -12.68 -3.06
CA ARG A 96 8.02 -13.72 -2.07
C ARG A 96 7.98 -13.10 -0.68
N GLY A 97 7.18 -13.68 0.20
CA GLY A 97 6.98 -13.23 1.57
C GLY A 97 5.52 -12.93 1.87
N ARG A 98 5.21 -12.75 3.16
CA ARG A 98 3.85 -12.41 3.61
C ARG A 98 3.59 -10.92 3.38
N VAL A 99 2.66 -10.63 2.45
CA VAL A 99 2.27 -9.27 2.09
C VAL A 99 1.10 -8.81 2.94
N ALA A 100 1.22 -7.64 3.55
CA ALA A 100 0.11 -6.92 4.18
C ALA A 100 -0.24 -5.65 3.38
N PRO A 101 -1.29 -5.70 2.56
CA PRO A 101 -1.80 -4.51 1.89
C PRO A 101 -2.69 -3.70 2.84
N VAL A 102 -2.34 -2.42 3.08
CA VAL A 102 -3.05 -1.49 3.97
C VAL A 102 -3.69 -0.35 3.16
N PHE A 103 -4.05 -0.60 1.95
CA PHE A 103 -4.71 0.37 1.07
C PHE A 103 -6.17 0.01 0.73
N ASP A 104 -6.58 -1.22 1.00
CA ASP A 104 -7.96 -1.67 0.86
C ASP A 104 -8.38 -2.39 2.14
N LEU A 105 -8.76 -1.58 3.13
CA LEU A 105 -9.09 -2.07 4.47
C LEU A 105 -10.34 -2.97 4.51
N GLY A 106 -11.16 -2.95 3.46
CA GLY A 106 -12.37 -3.78 3.34
C GLY A 106 -12.13 -5.17 2.74
N VAL A 107 -11.03 -5.37 2.03
CA VAL A 107 -10.73 -6.65 1.35
C VAL A 107 -10.56 -7.78 2.36
N GLY A 108 -11.19 -8.93 2.07
CA GLY A 108 -11.15 -10.11 2.92
C GLY A 108 -12.09 -10.05 4.13
N MET A 109 -13.04 -9.10 4.16
CA MET A 109 -14.12 -9.03 5.16
C MET A 109 -15.46 -9.39 4.55
N ASP A 110 -16.28 -10.13 5.30
CA ASP A 110 -17.64 -10.51 4.90
C ASP A 110 -18.66 -9.68 5.71
N PRO A 111 -19.56 -8.92 5.05
CA PRO A 111 -20.54 -8.10 5.72
C PRO A 111 -21.61 -8.90 6.48
N GLU A 112 -21.82 -10.17 6.18
CA GLU A 112 -22.89 -10.99 6.77
C GLU A 112 -22.50 -11.68 8.09
N ILE A 113 -21.21 -11.75 8.41
CA ILE A 113 -20.71 -12.38 9.63
C ILE A 113 -20.27 -11.34 10.66
N SER A 114 -20.07 -11.79 11.91
CA SER A 114 -19.69 -10.93 13.03
C SER A 114 -18.31 -10.31 12.89
N GLY A 115 -18.04 -9.25 13.67
CA GLY A 115 -16.72 -8.64 13.79
C GLY A 115 -15.67 -9.65 14.26
N PHE A 116 -15.99 -10.51 15.23
CA PHE A 116 -15.08 -11.56 15.69
C PHE A 116 -14.69 -12.54 14.58
N GLU A 117 -15.66 -12.98 13.78
CA GLU A 117 -15.39 -13.87 12.64
C GLU A 117 -14.58 -13.15 11.57
N ASN A 118 -14.86 -11.86 11.33
CA ASN A 118 -14.09 -11.02 10.41
C ASN A 118 -12.63 -10.84 10.84
N ILE A 119 -12.33 -10.73 12.14
CA ILE A 119 -10.95 -10.73 12.65
C ILE A 119 -10.21 -12.00 12.16
N ILE A 120 -10.85 -13.16 12.30
CA ILE A 120 -10.23 -14.43 11.90
C ILE A 120 -10.07 -14.52 10.38
N ILE A 121 -11.14 -14.27 9.61
CA ILE A 121 -11.12 -14.40 8.14
C ILE A 121 -10.12 -13.46 7.53
N ARG A 122 -10.10 -12.20 7.97
CA ARG A 122 -9.13 -11.21 7.47
C ARG A 122 -7.69 -11.60 7.83
N GLY A 123 -7.45 -12.13 9.03
CA GLY A 123 -6.14 -12.65 9.40
C GLY A 123 -5.70 -13.81 8.50
N LEU A 124 -6.60 -14.73 8.17
CA LEU A 124 -6.34 -15.81 7.21
C LEU A 124 -5.98 -15.27 5.83
N PHE A 125 -6.72 -14.25 5.36
CA PHE A 125 -6.44 -13.55 4.10
C PHE A 125 -5.05 -12.91 4.08
N LEU A 126 -4.59 -12.41 5.25
CA LEU A 126 -3.25 -11.83 5.43
C LEU A 126 -2.17 -12.90 5.74
N GLY A 127 -2.44 -14.17 5.48
CA GLY A 127 -1.48 -15.28 5.61
C GLY A 127 -1.26 -15.78 7.04
N GLN A 128 -2.10 -15.40 8.00
CA GLN A 128 -2.05 -15.93 9.35
C GLN A 128 -2.82 -17.25 9.46
N THR A 129 -2.47 -18.07 10.43
CA THR A 129 -3.26 -19.26 10.76
C THR A 129 -4.43 -18.89 11.68
N ARG A 130 -5.51 -19.71 11.68
CA ARG A 130 -6.63 -19.52 12.60
C ARG A 130 -6.18 -19.48 14.07
N LYS A 131 -5.22 -20.33 14.45
CA LYS A 131 -4.69 -20.40 15.82
C LYS A 131 -4.00 -19.08 16.21
N GLN A 132 -3.20 -18.51 15.30
CA GLN A 132 -2.54 -17.23 15.52
C GLN A 132 -3.55 -16.09 15.70
N MET A 133 -4.58 -16.06 14.86
CA MET A 133 -5.61 -15.01 14.96
C MET A 133 -6.47 -15.16 16.20
N MET A 134 -6.86 -16.38 16.58
CA MET A 134 -7.60 -16.62 17.83
C MET A 134 -6.85 -16.10 19.06
N ALA A 135 -5.52 -16.23 19.09
CA ALA A 135 -4.70 -15.71 20.19
C ALA A 135 -4.62 -14.18 20.22
N LYS A 136 -5.00 -13.49 19.14
CA LYS A 136 -4.94 -12.03 19.02
C LYS A 136 -6.32 -11.35 19.12
N VAL A 137 -7.40 -12.13 19.20
CA VAL A 137 -8.77 -11.61 19.21
C VAL A 137 -9.00 -10.59 20.31
N ASP A 138 -8.58 -10.89 21.54
CA ASP A 138 -8.79 -10.01 22.70
C ASP A 138 -8.00 -8.71 22.56
N GLU A 139 -6.74 -8.78 22.12
CA GLU A 139 -5.92 -7.60 21.84
C GLU A 139 -6.52 -6.71 20.76
N ILE A 140 -7.08 -7.33 19.70
CA ILE A 140 -7.74 -6.60 18.61
C ILE A 140 -9.05 -5.99 19.10
N ALA A 141 -9.83 -6.71 19.90
CA ALA A 141 -11.07 -6.23 20.48
C ALA A 141 -10.83 -4.99 21.36
N ASP A 142 -9.85 -5.04 22.24
CA ASP A 142 -9.46 -3.94 23.11
C ASP A 142 -8.99 -2.71 22.30
N PHE A 143 -8.17 -2.94 21.27
CA PHE A 143 -7.69 -1.85 20.42
C PHE A 143 -8.80 -1.14 19.66
N THR A 144 -9.75 -1.89 19.10
CA THR A 144 -10.82 -1.34 18.26
C THR A 144 -11.86 -0.57 19.05
N GLU A 145 -12.00 -0.85 20.36
CA GLU A 145 -13.01 -0.26 21.27
C GLU A 145 -14.45 -0.44 20.74
N LEU A 146 -14.71 -1.53 20.01
CA LEU A 146 -16.02 -1.81 19.42
C LEU A 146 -16.98 -2.51 20.38
N GLY A 147 -16.46 -3.09 21.48
CA GLY A 147 -17.27 -3.72 22.52
C GLY A 147 -18.25 -4.78 21.98
N GLU A 148 -19.52 -4.67 22.35
CA GLU A 148 -20.58 -5.61 21.95
C GLU A 148 -20.82 -5.64 20.43
N TYR A 149 -20.47 -4.58 19.70
CA TYR A 149 -20.59 -4.57 18.24
C TYR A 149 -19.80 -5.70 17.57
N LEU A 150 -18.70 -6.16 18.19
CA LEU A 150 -17.93 -7.29 17.65
C LEU A 150 -18.74 -8.59 17.49
N SER A 151 -19.84 -8.74 18.22
CA SER A 151 -20.77 -9.86 18.08
C SER A 151 -21.80 -9.66 16.95
N MET A 152 -21.89 -8.46 16.38
CA MET A 152 -22.87 -8.11 15.35
C MET A 152 -22.30 -8.28 13.94
N PRO A 153 -23.15 -8.52 12.93
CA PRO A 153 -22.73 -8.58 11.53
C PRO A 153 -22.09 -7.26 11.08
N LEU A 154 -21.01 -7.34 10.27
CA LEU A 154 -20.23 -6.21 9.82
C LEU A 154 -21.05 -5.19 8.99
N ARG A 155 -22.15 -5.64 8.35
CA ARG A 155 -23.06 -4.74 7.62
C ARG A 155 -23.72 -3.68 8.50
N THR A 156 -23.79 -3.90 9.83
CA THR A 156 -24.33 -2.94 10.80
C THR A 156 -23.34 -1.87 11.22
N TYR A 157 -22.06 -2.02 10.86
CA TYR A 157 -20.99 -1.11 11.25
C TYR A 157 -21.00 0.18 10.42
N SER A 158 -20.72 1.30 11.08
CA SER A 158 -20.35 2.54 10.37
C SER A 158 -19.03 2.37 9.61
N THR A 159 -18.74 3.30 8.70
CA THR A 159 -17.45 3.31 7.99
C THR A 159 -16.28 3.38 8.97
N GLY A 160 -16.36 4.24 10.00
CA GLY A 160 -15.31 4.35 11.03
C GLY A 160 -15.11 3.06 11.81
N MET A 161 -16.17 2.34 12.20
CA MET A 161 -16.07 1.05 12.88
C MET A 161 -15.40 -0.02 12.01
N ARG A 162 -15.71 -0.05 10.71
CA ARG A 162 -15.06 -0.97 9.77
C ARG A 162 -13.56 -0.68 9.65
N VAL A 163 -13.19 0.60 9.58
CA VAL A 163 -11.77 1.01 9.53
C VAL A 163 -11.07 0.64 10.84
N ARG A 164 -11.68 0.87 12.00
CA ARG A 164 -11.14 0.48 13.31
C ARG A 164 -10.86 -1.04 13.37
N LEU A 165 -11.84 -1.86 12.96
CA LEU A 165 -11.69 -3.32 12.93
C LEU A 165 -10.54 -3.74 12.00
N ALA A 166 -10.53 -3.20 10.77
CA ALA A 166 -9.52 -3.49 9.78
C ALA A 166 -8.11 -3.12 10.25
N MET A 167 -7.95 -1.94 10.84
CA MET A 167 -6.69 -1.48 11.42
C MET A 167 -6.24 -2.35 12.59
N GLY A 168 -7.18 -2.78 13.46
CA GLY A 168 -6.89 -3.70 14.55
C GLY A 168 -6.25 -5.00 14.04
N VAL A 169 -6.85 -5.60 13.01
CA VAL A 169 -6.33 -6.85 12.42
C VAL A 169 -4.97 -6.62 11.76
N VAL A 170 -4.86 -5.63 10.87
CA VAL A 170 -3.63 -5.39 10.09
C VAL A 170 -2.46 -5.04 11.02
N THR A 171 -2.68 -4.23 12.05
CA THR A 171 -1.59 -3.83 12.96
C THR A 171 -1.22 -4.89 14.00
N SER A 172 -1.98 -5.97 14.09
CA SER A 172 -1.69 -7.10 14.98
C SER A 172 -0.77 -8.15 14.38
N ILE A 173 -0.52 -8.10 13.07
CA ILE A 173 0.32 -9.09 12.37
C ILE A 173 1.74 -8.57 12.15
N ASP A 174 2.65 -9.49 11.79
CA ASP A 174 4.04 -9.18 11.45
C ASP A 174 4.29 -9.51 9.97
N PRO A 175 4.08 -8.54 9.06
CA PRO A 175 4.29 -8.76 7.63
C PRO A 175 5.76 -8.72 7.27
N GLU A 176 6.15 -9.49 6.27
CA GLU A 176 7.48 -9.40 5.66
C GLU A 176 7.52 -8.26 4.63
N ILE A 177 6.38 -8.01 3.97
CA ILE A 177 6.20 -6.94 2.98
C ILE A 177 4.98 -6.12 3.39
N LEU A 178 5.18 -4.83 3.60
CA LEU A 178 4.13 -3.88 3.95
C LEU A 178 3.89 -2.91 2.80
N LEU A 179 2.66 -2.87 2.31
CA LEU A 179 2.24 -1.97 1.23
C LEU A 179 1.20 -0.99 1.77
N LEU A 180 1.54 0.29 1.79
CA LEU A 180 0.69 1.36 2.32
C LEU A 180 0.25 2.31 1.22
N ASP A 181 -1.02 2.76 1.30
CA ASP A 181 -1.52 3.91 0.54
C ASP A 181 -2.11 4.94 1.52
N GLU A 182 -2.04 6.20 1.19
CA GLU A 182 -2.47 7.33 2.05
C GLU A 182 -3.95 7.27 2.48
N GLY A 183 -4.74 6.42 1.85
CA GLY A 183 -6.18 6.31 2.01
C GLY A 183 -6.69 5.72 3.34
N ILE A 184 -5.95 5.86 4.46
CA ILE A 184 -6.45 5.52 5.80
C ILE A 184 -7.39 6.65 6.26
N GLY A 185 -8.52 6.79 5.57
CA GLY A 185 -9.48 7.87 5.81
C GLY A 185 -10.55 7.54 6.84
N ALA A 186 -11.19 8.60 7.38
CA ALA A 186 -12.46 8.61 8.10
C ALA A 186 -12.52 7.86 9.45
N VAL A 187 -11.54 8.06 10.32
CA VAL A 187 -11.62 7.75 11.76
C VAL A 187 -11.54 9.02 12.60
N ASP A 188 -12.09 8.97 13.82
CA ASP A 188 -11.97 10.07 14.76
C ASP A 188 -10.52 10.32 15.21
N ALA A 189 -10.25 11.54 15.69
CA ALA A 189 -8.90 12.01 15.98
C ALA A 189 -8.18 11.18 17.08
N ASP A 190 -8.92 10.67 18.06
CA ASP A 190 -8.33 9.92 19.17
C ASP A 190 -7.91 8.52 18.73
N PHE A 191 -8.76 7.85 17.95
CA PHE A 191 -8.39 6.56 17.36
C PHE A 191 -7.26 6.72 16.35
N LEU A 192 -7.24 7.82 15.58
CA LEU A 192 -6.18 8.06 14.60
C LEU A 192 -4.78 8.08 15.24
N LYS A 193 -4.63 8.73 16.40
CA LYS A 193 -3.36 8.73 17.15
C LYS A 193 -2.92 7.32 17.58
N LYS A 194 -3.86 6.52 18.10
CA LYS A 194 -3.59 5.11 18.47
C LYS A 194 -3.21 4.28 17.25
N ALA A 195 -3.93 4.46 16.13
CA ALA A 195 -3.67 3.77 14.87
C ALA A 195 -2.31 4.15 14.28
N GLN A 196 -1.93 5.43 14.30
CA GLN A 196 -0.62 5.91 13.85
C GLN A 196 0.52 5.27 14.65
N THR A 197 0.41 5.24 16.00
CA THR A 197 1.42 4.59 16.85
C THR A 197 1.58 3.09 16.53
N ARG A 198 0.47 2.37 16.31
CA ARG A 198 0.52 0.96 15.92
C ARG A 198 1.07 0.76 14.51
N LEU A 199 0.69 1.63 13.58
CA LEU A 199 1.17 1.59 12.21
C LEU A 199 2.69 1.84 12.15
N GLN A 200 3.21 2.78 12.94
CA GLN A 200 4.64 3.01 13.04
C GLN A 200 5.38 1.74 13.51
N LYS A 201 4.91 1.08 14.57
CA LYS A 201 5.47 -0.19 15.03
C LYS A 201 5.39 -1.30 13.96
N LEU A 202 4.31 -1.31 13.16
CA LEU A 202 4.15 -2.25 12.05
C LEU A 202 5.21 -1.98 10.96
N VAL A 203 5.42 -0.71 10.61
CA VAL A 203 6.47 -0.28 9.67
C VAL A 203 7.86 -0.71 10.17
N GLU A 204 8.16 -0.48 11.44
CA GLU A 204 9.47 -0.84 12.04
C GLU A 204 9.76 -2.35 11.94
N ARG A 205 8.73 -3.20 12.11
CA ARG A 205 8.84 -4.66 12.06
C ARG A 205 8.79 -5.24 10.65
N SER A 206 8.36 -4.46 9.65
CA SER A 206 8.28 -4.96 8.27
C SER A 206 9.66 -5.09 7.63
N GLY A 207 9.83 -6.14 6.81
CA GLY A 207 11.07 -6.38 6.08
C GLY A 207 11.22 -5.45 4.87
N ILE A 208 10.15 -5.29 4.08
CA ILE A 208 10.09 -4.37 2.93
C ILE A 208 8.90 -3.44 3.15
N LEU A 209 9.09 -2.14 2.88
CA LEU A 209 8.02 -1.15 2.87
C LEU A 209 7.91 -0.50 1.49
N VAL A 210 6.68 -0.46 0.95
CA VAL A 210 6.33 0.44 -0.17
C VAL A 210 5.17 1.32 0.26
N PHE A 211 5.39 2.64 0.27
CA PHE A 211 4.44 3.60 0.79
C PHE A 211 4.10 4.69 -0.23
N ALA A 212 2.84 4.79 -0.63
CA ALA A 212 2.33 5.88 -1.46
C ALA A 212 1.73 6.97 -0.57
N SER A 213 2.24 8.19 -0.67
CA SER A 213 1.71 9.36 0.05
C SER A 213 1.90 10.64 -0.76
N HIS A 214 1.06 11.63 -0.48
CA HIS A 214 1.24 13.01 -0.93
C HIS A 214 1.96 13.89 0.11
N SER A 215 2.19 13.35 1.32
CA SER A 215 2.96 14.03 2.37
C SER A 215 4.43 13.67 2.29
N ASN A 216 5.25 14.63 1.83
CA ASN A 216 6.70 14.47 1.79
C ASN A 216 7.30 14.24 3.18
N GLU A 217 6.69 14.82 4.22
CA GLU A 217 7.09 14.61 5.62
C GLU A 217 6.96 13.14 6.03
N PHE A 218 5.79 12.51 5.78
CA PHE A 218 5.61 11.09 6.11
C PHE A 218 6.50 10.19 5.27
N LEU A 219 6.71 10.52 3.99
CA LEU A 219 7.63 9.77 3.15
C LEU A 219 9.07 9.85 3.68
N ALA A 220 9.53 11.05 4.05
CA ALA A 220 10.88 11.25 4.58
C ALA A 220 11.12 10.55 5.93
N ARG A 221 10.08 10.47 6.78
CA ARG A 221 10.16 9.76 8.06
C ARG A 221 10.23 8.24 7.92
N LEU A 222 9.63 7.66 6.88
CA LEU A 222 9.45 6.20 6.76
C LEU A 222 10.29 5.58 5.64
N CYS A 223 10.73 6.36 4.65
CA CYS A 223 11.40 5.87 3.45
C CYS A 223 12.77 6.53 3.26
N LYS A 224 13.75 5.74 2.81
CA LYS A 224 15.09 6.25 2.45
C LYS A 224 15.21 6.57 0.96
N THR A 225 14.42 5.86 0.15
CA THR A 225 14.38 5.99 -1.30
C THR A 225 12.97 6.28 -1.76
N ALA A 226 12.82 6.79 -2.96
CA ALA A 226 11.53 7.01 -3.57
C ALA A 226 11.54 6.62 -5.05
N MET A 227 10.34 6.42 -5.61
CA MET A 227 10.07 6.25 -7.03
C MET A 227 9.03 7.28 -7.47
N TRP A 228 9.36 8.07 -8.48
CA TRP A 228 8.41 8.94 -9.15
C TRP A 228 7.66 8.16 -10.21
N ILE A 229 6.36 7.98 -10.00
CA ILE A 229 5.44 7.36 -10.95
C ILE A 229 4.73 8.46 -11.74
N ASP A 230 4.80 8.36 -13.06
CA ASP A 230 4.14 9.28 -13.97
C ASP A 230 3.49 8.53 -15.13
N HIS A 231 2.17 8.71 -15.31
CA HIS A 231 1.39 8.05 -16.35
C HIS A 231 1.68 6.54 -16.50
N GLY A 232 1.76 5.83 -15.38
CA GLY A 232 1.99 4.39 -15.34
C GLY A 232 3.43 3.93 -15.58
N THR A 233 4.41 4.82 -15.59
CA THR A 233 5.85 4.49 -15.75
C THR A 233 6.66 5.00 -14.56
N ILE A 234 7.80 4.35 -14.27
CA ILE A 234 8.78 4.87 -13.31
C ILE A 234 9.65 5.89 -14.06
N LYS A 235 9.53 7.16 -13.70
CA LYS A 235 10.33 8.25 -14.29
C LYS A 235 11.70 8.38 -13.64
N MET A 236 11.74 8.20 -12.34
CA MET A 236 12.97 8.31 -11.55
C MET A 236 12.87 7.42 -10.31
N SER A 237 13.99 6.83 -9.92
CA SER A 237 14.15 6.09 -8.67
C SER A 237 15.48 6.48 -8.04
N GLY A 238 15.51 6.67 -6.71
CA GLY A 238 16.74 7.07 -6.02
C GLY A 238 16.48 7.54 -4.60
N GLY A 239 17.41 8.33 -4.05
CA GLY A 239 17.25 8.99 -2.76
C GLY A 239 15.97 9.84 -2.74
N ILE A 240 15.25 9.80 -1.61
CA ILE A 240 13.96 10.49 -1.52
C ILE A 240 14.07 12.00 -1.80
N GLU A 241 15.13 12.64 -1.32
CA GLU A 241 15.38 14.08 -1.55
C GLU A 241 15.50 14.39 -3.04
N ASP A 242 16.30 13.59 -3.78
CA ASP A 242 16.54 13.80 -5.21
C ASP A 242 15.27 13.59 -6.04
N VAL A 243 14.50 12.55 -5.70
CA VAL A 243 13.25 12.24 -6.39
C VAL A 243 12.20 13.31 -6.13
N VAL A 244 12.06 13.80 -4.87
CA VAL A 244 11.12 14.89 -4.53
C VAL A 244 11.55 16.18 -5.20
N ARG A 245 12.86 16.49 -5.26
CA ARG A 245 13.39 17.64 -5.99
C ARG A 245 13.00 17.62 -7.47
N ALA A 246 13.12 16.45 -8.10
CA ALA A 246 12.77 16.29 -9.51
C ALA A 246 11.26 16.40 -9.76
N TYR A 247 10.44 15.97 -8.81
CA TYR A 247 8.98 15.96 -8.93
C TYR A 247 8.31 17.27 -8.53
N GLU A 248 8.72 17.89 -7.39
CA GLU A 248 8.05 19.06 -6.79
C GLU A 248 8.93 20.29 -6.70
N GLY A 249 10.24 20.15 -6.93
CA GLY A 249 11.19 21.27 -6.91
C GLY A 249 11.99 21.39 -5.61
N GLU A 250 12.84 22.44 -5.56
CA GLU A 250 13.87 22.61 -4.52
C GLU A 250 13.29 22.91 -3.12
N ASP A 251 12.16 23.61 -3.03
CA ASP A 251 11.55 23.92 -1.72
C ASP A 251 11.03 22.67 -1.02
N ALA A 252 10.38 21.76 -1.76
CA ALA A 252 9.92 20.48 -1.25
C ALA A 252 11.12 19.59 -0.82
N ALA A 253 12.19 19.57 -1.62
CA ALA A 253 13.41 18.82 -1.31
C ALA A 253 14.11 19.36 -0.05
N ARG A 254 14.11 20.68 0.16
CA ARG A 254 14.65 21.29 1.38
C ARG A 254 13.89 20.82 2.61
N HIS A 255 12.57 20.82 2.56
CA HIS A 255 11.75 20.31 3.67
C HIS A 255 12.01 18.82 3.96
N VAL A 256 12.13 17.99 2.92
CA VAL A 256 12.52 16.58 3.06
C VAL A 256 13.88 16.44 3.77
N ARG A 257 14.87 17.24 3.38
CA ARG A 257 16.20 17.26 4.00
C ARG A 257 16.14 17.61 5.49
N GLU A 258 15.37 18.64 5.86
CA GLU A 258 15.15 19.03 7.26
C GLU A 258 14.59 17.87 8.08
N VAL A 259 13.55 17.19 7.57
CA VAL A 259 12.95 16.02 8.22
C VAL A 259 13.96 14.88 8.35
N LEU A 260 14.74 14.59 7.33
CA LEU A 260 15.77 13.54 7.37
C LEU A 260 16.87 13.87 8.40
N ASP A 261 17.27 15.12 8.53
CA ASP A 261 18.29 15.57 9.48
C ASP A 261 17.80 15.47 10.93
N GLU A 262 16.54 15.79 11.20
CA GLU A 262 15.89 15.63 12.51
C GLU A 262 15.82 14.16 12.96
N HIS A 263 15.67 13.21 12.01
CA HIS A 263 15.49 11.78 12.31
C HIS A 263 16.75 10.93 12.11
N LYS A 264 17.90 11.54 11.82
CA LYS A 264 19.18 10.81 11.68
C LYS A 264 19.56 10.00 12.93
N SER A 265 19.21 10.48 14.14
CA SER A 265 19.45 9.77 15.40
C SER A 265 18.63 8.48 15.51
N ASP A 266 17.38 8.49 15.03
CA ASP A 266 16.46 7.35 15.18
C ASP A 266 16.81 6.18 14.25
N TRP A 267 17.54 6.45 13.14
CA TRP A 267 17.99 5.43 12.18
C TRP A 267 19.30 4.75 12.56
N SER A 268 20.12 5.41 13.42
CA SER A 268 21.42 4.86 13.86
C SER A 268 21.25 3.79 14.94
N ASP A 269 20.21 3.85 15.74
CA ASP A 269 20.00 2.96 16.89
C ASP A 269 19.26 1.65 16.53
N GLY A 270 18.62 1.58 15.37
CA GLY A 270 17.87 0.39 14.88
C GLY A 270 18.72 -0.67 14.16
N LEU A 271 20.00 -0.41 13.87
CA LEU A 271 20.88 -1.32 13.12
C LEU A 271 22.04 -1.91 13.97
N ALA A 272 22.07 -1.64 15.27
CA ALA A 272 23.09 -2.16 16.18
C ALA A 272 22.46 -3.09 17.21
N THR A 273 22.08 -4.30 16.79
CA THR A 273 22.15 -5.50 17.69
C THR A 273 22.14 -6.77 16.85
N PRO A 274 22.96 -7.76 17.21
CA PRO A 274 23.35 -8.92 16.39
C PRO A 274 22.24 -9.94 16.24
#